data_5db34e0bf8d2a0aadd31e90a87b65793
#
_entry.id   5db34e0bf8d2a0aadd31e90a87b65793
#
_cell.length_a   1.000
_cell.length_b   1.000
_cell.length_c   1.000
_cell.angle_alpha   90.00
_cell.angle_beta   90.00
_cell.angle_gamma   90.00
#
_symmetry.space_group_name_H-M   'P 1'
#
loop_
_entity.id
_entity.type
_entity.pdbx_description
1 polymer ?
#
loop_
_entity_poly.entity_id
_entity_poly.type
_entity_poly.pdbx_seq_one_letter_code
_entity_poly.pdbx_strand_id
1 'polypeptide(L)' 'MIGAGIHPGDTVVVEKRVSANVGDIVIAIVDNEFTLKRFDRERGRVVLRPENKGYPVIRPKGEAEIFGVVVGLLRKYR' A
#
# COMPACT_ATOMS: atom_id res chain seq x y z
N MET A 1 -4.87 -6.93 -2.58
CA MET A 1 -5.66 -6.17 -1.57
C MET A 1 -7.17 -6.26 -1.82
N ILE A 2 -7.70 -7.44 -1.66
CA ILE A 2 -9.13 -7.69 -1.92
C ILE A 2 -10.02 -6.83 -1.03
N GLY A 3 -9.65 -6.63 0.23
CA GLY A 3 -10.43 -5.79 1.14
C GLY A 3 -10.51 -4.32 0.74
N ALA A 4 -9.61 -3.83 -0.11
CA ALA A 4 -9.64 -2.48 -0.66
C ALA A 4 -10.27 -2.44 -2.06
N GLY A 5 -10.83 -3.56 -2.53
CA GLY A 5 -11.43 -3.64 -3.86
C GLY A 5 -10.44 -3.90 -5.00
N ILE A 6 -9.19 -4.21 -4.68
CA ILE A 6 -8.16 -4.53 -5.68
C ILE A 6 -8.06 -6.04 -5.80
N HIS A 7 -8.27 -6.55 -7.00
CA HIS A 7 -8.27 -7.99 -7.28
C HIS A 7 -7.06 -8.39 -8.11
N PRO A 8 -6.66 -9.67 -8.05
CA PRO A 8 -5.63 -10.16 -8.94
C PRO A 8 -5.97 -9.86 -10.41
N GLY A 9 -5.00 -9.41 -11.17
CA GLY A 9 -5.20 -9.03 -12.55
C GLY A 9 -5.62 -7.58 -12.78
N ASP A 10 -5.99 -6.86 -11.73
CA ASP A 10 -6.27 -5.43 -11.85
C ASP A 10 -4.98 -4.66 -12.11
N THR A 11 -5.11 -3.56 -12.85
CA THR A 11 -4.00 -2.63 -13.07
C THR A 11 -4.20 -1.43 -12.16
N VAL A 12 -3.21 -1.12 -11.34
CA VAL A 12 -3.27 0.08 -10.50
C VAL A 12 -2.53 1.22 -11.17
N VAL A 13 -3.07 2.42 -11.01
CA VAL A 13 -2.44 3.65 -11.47
C VAL A 13 -1.74 4.29 -10.27
N VAL A 14 -0.45 4.52 -10.39
CA VAL A 14 0.38 4.96 -9.28
C VAL A 14 0.96 6.33 -9.59
N GLU A 15 0.79 7.25 -8.65
CA GLU A 15 1.50 8.51 -8.67
C GLU A 15 2.79 8.34 -7.88
N LYS A 16 3.91 8.59 -8.53
CA LYS A 16 5.21 8.43 -7.90
C LYS A 16 5.48 9.62 -6.99
N ARG A 17 5.42 9.39 -5.69
CA ARG A 17 5.76 10.40 -4.69
C ARG A 17 6.19 9.73 -3.40
N VAL A 18 7.03 10.44 -2.65
CA VAL A 18 7.67 9.89 -1.45
C VAL A 18 6.86 10.11 -0.19
N SER A 19 5.80 10.92 -0.23
CA SER A 19 4.96 11.17 0.92
C SER A 19 3.54 10.69 0.66
N ALA A 20 2.93 10.14 1.69
CA ALA A 20 1.58 9.62 1.64
C ALA A 20 0.78 10.14 2.83
N ASN A 21 -0.53 10.17 2.70
CA ASN A 21 -1.44 10.54 3.77
C ASN A 21 -2.06 9.29 4.37
N VAL A 22 -2.41 9.37 5.64
CA VAL A 22 -3.14 8.29 6.31
C VAL A 22 -4.39 7.94 5.50
N GLY A 23 -4.56 6.66 5.24
CA GLY A 23 -5.68 6.15 4.45
C GLY A 23 -5.34 5.89 2.98
N ASP A 24 -4.21 6.39 2.49
CA ASP A 24 -3.78 6.11 1.13
C ASP A 24 -3.39 4.65 0.96
N ILE A 25 -3.64 4.11 -0.23
CA ILE A 25 -3.05 2.83 -0.61
C ILE A 25 -1.71 3.14 -1.27
N VAL A 26 -0.65 2.53 -0.77
CA VAL A 26 0.69 2.79 -1.25
C VAL A 26 1.34 1.52 -1.76
N ILE A 27 2.30 1.70 -2.66
CA ILE A 27 3.25 0.66 -2.99
C ILE A 27 4.49 0.95 -2.16
N ALA A 28 4.80 0.03 -1.27
CA ALA A 28 5.97 0.13 -0.41
C ALA A 28 6.98 -0.94 -0.79
N ILE A 29 8.24 -0.69 -0.48
CA ILE A 29 9.31 -1.66 -0.65
C ILE A 29 9.68 -2.17 0.73
N VAL A 30 9.43 -3.46 0.95
CA VAL A 30 9.72 -4.13 2.21
C VAL A 30 10.53 -5.38 1.88
N ASP A 31 11.70 -5.51 2.50
CA ASP A 31 12.61 -6.64 2.25
C ASP A 31 12.89 -6.86 0.75
N ASN A 32 13.12 -5.76 0.03
CA ASN A 32 13.38 -5.75 -1.41
C ASN A 32 12.21 -6.21 -2.29
N GLU A 33 11.01 -6.25 -1.74
CA GLU A 33 9.82 -6.62 -2.49
C GLU A 33 8.79 -5.50 -2.48
N PHE A 34 8.11 -5.30 -3.61
CA PHE A 34 7.00 -4.38 -3.69
C PHE A 34 5.77 -5.00 -3.04
N THR A 35 5.08 -4.21 -2.25
CA THR A 35 3.84 -4.64 -1.62
C THR A 35 2.83 -3.50 -1.61
N LEU A 36 1.55 -3.84 -1.79
CA LEU A 36 0.44 -2.89 -1.67
C LEU A 36 -0.08 -2.94 -0.24
N LYS A 37 -0.12 -1.78 0.41
CA LYS A 37 -0.58 -1.68 1.78
C LYS A 37 -1.33 -0.37 1.99
N ARG A 38 -2.14 -0.31 3.05
CA ARG A 38 -2.77 0.92 3.50
C ARG A 38 -1.78 1.68 4.39
N PHE A 39 -1.52 2.93 4.04
CA PHE A 39 -0.63 3.78 4.83
C PHE A 39 -1.36 4.28 6.06
N ASP A 40 -0.72 4.17 7.21
CA ASP A 40 -1.25 4.65 8.47
C ASP A 40 -0.10 5.14 9.36
N ARG A 41 -0.46 5.78 10.46
CA ARG A 41 0.50 6.21 11.47
C ARG A 41 0.00 5.84 12.85
N GLU A 42 0.92 5.40 13.68
CA GLU A 42 0.70 5.17 15.11
C GLU A 42 1.77 5.91 15.87
N ARG A 43 1.38 6.85 16.72
CA ARG A 43 2.31 7.62 17.55
C ARG A 43 3.44 8.26 16.74
N GLY A 44 3.09 8.81 15.57
CA GLY A 44 4.05 9.46 14.68
C GLY A 44 4.90 8.52 13.84
N ARG A 45 4.71 7.21 13.95
CA ARG A 45 5.45 6.22 13.18
C ARG A 45 4.60 5.63 12.08
N VAL A 46 5.22 5.34 10.94
CA VAL A 46 4.55 4.73 9.80
C VAL A 46 4.16 3.30 10.13
N VAL A 47 2.94 2.96 9.77
CA VAL A 47 2.42 1.60 9.86
C VAL A 47 1.84 1.24 8.50
N LEU A 48 2.16 0.06 8.00
CA LEU A 48 1.62 -0.45 6.75
C LEU A 48 0.62 -1.55 7.08
N ARG A 49 -0.65 -1.27 6.82
CA ARG A 49 -1.73 -2.20 7.19
C ARG A 49 -2.20 -3.00 5.99
N PRO A 50 -2.36 -4.30 6.14
CA PRO A 50 -3.00 -5.11 5.11
C PRO A 50 -4.51 -4.87 5.10
N GLU A 51 -5.13 -4.99 3.94
CA GLU A 51 -6.59 -4.97 3.85
C GLU A 51 -7.19 -6.36 3.99
N ASN A 52 -6.40 -7.39 3.79
CA ASN A 52 -6.88 -8.76 3.90
C ASN A 52 -6.61 -9.31 5.29
N LYS A 53 -7.60 -9.96 5.86
CA LYS A 53 -7.45 -10.64 7.16
C LYS A 53 -6.40 -11.74 7.05
N GLY A 54 -5.65 -11.93 8.11
CA GLY A 54 -4.64 -12.98 8.17
C GLY A 54 -3.24 -12.54 7.77
N TYR A 55 -3.08 -11.34 7.20
CA TYR A 55 -1.77 -10.80 6.90
C TYR A 55 -1.32 -9.87 8.03
N PRO A 56 -0.04 -9.88 8.38
CA PRO A 56 0.43 -9.06 9.50
C PRO A 56 0.50 -7.58 9.13
N VAL A 57 0.32 -6.74 10.16
CA VAL A 57 0.63 -5.31 10.08
C VAL A 57 2.14 -5.17 10.07
N ILE A 58 2.66 -4.33 9.17
CA ILE A 58 4.09 -4.08 9.07
C ILE A 58 4.40 -2.76 9.78
N ARG A 59 5.28 -2.83 10.77
CA ARG A 59 5.80 -1.66 11.47
C ARG A 59 7.29 -1.55 11.17
N PRO A 60 7.65 -0.77 10.12
CA PRO A 60 9.04 -0.70 9.70
C PRO A 60 9.95 -0.20 10.82
N LYS A 61 11.14 -0.78 10.92
CA LYS A 61 12.19 -0.29 11.81
C LYS A 61 12.96 0.77 11.03
N GLY A 62 12.73 2.02 11.35
CA GLY A 62 13.31 3.12 10.60
C GLY A 62 12.36 3.62 9.52
N GLU A 63 12.88 4.13 8.43
CA GLU A 63 12.05 4.70 7.37
C GLU A 63 11.44 3.62 6.49
N ALA A 64 10.12 3.73 6.26
CA ALA A 64 9.47 2.92 5.25
C ALA A 64 9.78 3.52 3.88
N GLU A 65 10.16 2.68 2.93
CA GLU A 65 10.39 3.13 1.57
C GLU A 65 9.09 3.07 0.80
N ILE A 66 8.56 4.25 0.46
CA ILE A 66 7.33 4.37 -0.31
C ILE A 66 7.70 4.63 -1.77
N PHE A 67 7.27 3.75 -2.65
CA PHE A 67 7.47 3.91 -4.09
C PHE A 67 6.47 4.88 -4.69
N GLY A 68 5.22 4.78 -4.29
CA GLY A 68 4.17 5.64 -4.81
C GLY A 68 2.83 5.42 -4.13
N VAL A 69 1.87 6.25 -4.52
CA VAL A 69 0.51 6.23 -4.01
C VAL A 69 -0.42 5.78 -5.13
N VAL A 70 -1.31 4.85 -4.83
CA VAL A 70 -2.31 4.38 -5.79
C VAL A 70 -3.40 5.44 -5.89
N VAL A 71 -3.60 5.97 -7.10
CA VAL A 71 -4.57 7.02 -7.37
C VAL A 71 -5.70 6.56 -8.29
N GLY A 72 -5.61 5.36 -8.83
CA GLY A 72 -6.65 4.84 -9.70
C GLY A 72 -6.54 3.35 -9.90
N LEU A 73 -7.57 2.79 -10.49
CA LEU A 73 -7.68 1.37 -10.75
C LEU A 73 -8.30 1.15 -12.13
N LEU A 74 -7.69 0.28 -12.92
CA LEU A 74 -8.23 -0.16 -14.18
C LEU A 74 -8.57 -1.64 -14.08
N ARG A 75 -9.80 -1.98 -14.41
CA ARG A 75 -10.26 -3.36 -14.38
C ARG A 75 -10.78 -3.75 -15.75
N LYS A 76 -10.29 -4.86 -16.24
CA LYS A 76 -10.73 -5.40 -17.50
C LYS A 76 -11.88 -6.36 -17.26
N TYR A 77 -13.00 -6.14 -17.93
CA TYR A 77 -14.16 -7.03 -17.81
C TYR A 77 -14.06 -8.28 -18.69
N ARG A 78 -13.25 -8.21 -19.72
CA ARG A 78 -13.10 -9.35 -20.62
C ARG A 78 -11.69 -9.44 -21.15
#